data_4f07434c753092dec745c5015be02e3b
#
_entry.id   4f07434c753092dec745c5015be02e3b
#
_cell.length_a   1.000
_cell.length_b   1.000
_cell.length_c   1.000
_cell.angle_alpha   90.00
_cell.angle_beta   90.00
_cell.angle_gamma   90.00
#
_symmetry.space_group_name_H-M   'P 1'
#
loop_
_entity.id
_entity.type
_entity.pdbx_description
1 polymer ?
#
loop_
_entity_poly.entity_id
_entity_poly.type
_entity_poly.pdbx_seq_one_letter_code
_entity_poly.pdbx_strand_id
1 'polypeptide(L)'
;MDPEWAMQRHRIVCTGVTGGEKQGGLKVISFTLLLLSHHVQVLKNCSDKCQRKRHIAIFTTASLPWMTGTAVNPLFRAAYLAKDGERKVTLVIPWLSLKHQKLVYPGNITFSSPQEQESYVRRWLEERITFTSPFIIRFYPGKFAVDKRSILPVGDISEIIPDQEADIAVLEEPEHLTWFHHGKRWKTKFRLVIGIVHTNYLEYVKREKNGRPRAFFLKHVNTWVVGIYCHKVIRLSAATQDYPNSIICNVHGVNPKFLEIGKRKIEQQQSGNQAFTKGAYYIGKMVWSKGYKELLELLHDHQKELAGLQVDLYGTGEDSSEVQEAANKLKLVVRVYAGRDHADPVFHDYKVFLNPSTTDVVCTTTAEALAMGKIVVCANHPSNEFFKQFPNCRTYDDGNGFVEATLKALAEKPSQLSEVQRHELSWEAATERFLRVSELDQTFEKRLSESPSNKFASTSLNLRRKVEDASAYIHYVTSGFEATRRAFGAIPASLQPDEEQCKELGLVIPPHT
;
A
#
# COMPACT_ATOMS: atom_id res chain seq x y z
N MET A 1 -36.45 8.94 -15.38
CA MET A 1 -36.86 10.34 -15.56
C MET A 1 -36.40 10.79 -16.93
N ASP A 2 -37.35 11.17 -17.70
CA ASP A 2 -37.38 11.32 -19.17
C ASP A 2 -36.45 12.42 -19.69
N PRO A 3 -35.74 12.24 -20.82
CA PRO A 3 -34.82 13.24 -21.40
C PRO A 3 -35.47 14.44 -22.09
N GLU A 4 -36.78 14.56 -22.13
CA GLU A 4 -37.47 15.62 -22.86
C GLU A 4 -37.54 17.01 -22.21
N TRP A 5 -37.00 17.20 -20.98
CA TRP A 5 -37.11 18.47 -20.24
C TRP A 5 -36.03 19.52 -20.57
N ALA A 6 -35.03 19.18 -21.38
CA ALA A 6 -33.89 20.07 -21.68
C ALA A 6 -34.00 20.88 -22.98
N MET A 7 -35.04 20.70 -23.78
CA MET A 7 -35.15 21.33 -25.11
C MET A 7 -36.12 22.53 -25.23
N GLN A 8 -36.65 23.05 -24.15
CA GLN A 8 -37.70 24.08 -24.23
C GLN A 8 -37.36 25.47 -23.65
N ARG A 9 -36.13 25.95 -23.74
CA ARG A 9 -35.84 27.37 -23.50
C ARG A 9 -34.63 27.85 -24.30
N HIS A 10 -34.79 28.16 -25.58
CA HIS A 10 -34.07 29.23 -26.28
C HIS A 10 -34.68 29.40 -27.69
N ARG A 11 -35.85 30.00 -27.72
CA ARG A 11 -36.35 30.64 -28.95
C ARG A 11 -35.67 32.00 -29.09
N ILE A 12 -34.65 32.09 -29.93
CA ILE A 12 -34.07 33.36 -30.32
C ILE A 12 -34.98 33.93 -31.42
N VAL A 13 -35.62 35.04 -31.10
CA VAL A 13 -36.42 35.84 -32.06
C VAL A 13 -35.43 36.57 -32.94
N CYS A 14 -35.38 36.20 -34.23
CA CYS A 14 -34.70 36.99 -35.24
C CYS A 14 -35.69 38.05 -35.78
N THR A 15 -35.56 39.30 -35.32
CA THR A 15 -36.16 40.44 -35.98
C THR A 15 -35.24 40.91 -37.11
N GLY A 16 -35.73 40.87 -38.33
CA GLY A 16 -35.02 41.37 -39.53
C GLY A 16 -34.84 42.89 -39.50
N VAL A 17 -33.63 43.32 -39.83
CA VAL A 17 -33.36 44.70 -40.27
C VAL A 17 -32.80 44.59 -41.67
N THR A 18 -33.56 45.15 -42.59
CA THR A 18 -33.19 45.35 -44.01
C THR A 18 -32.36 46.62 -44.15
N GLY A 19 -31.26 46.53 -44.90
CA GLY A 19 -30.59 47.67 -45.51
C GLY A 19 -29.13 47.91 -45.19
N GLY A 20 -28.27 47.70 -46.19
CA GLY A 20 -27.01 48.41 -46.37
C GLY A 20 -25.70 47.72 -45.92
N GLU A 21 -24.87 47.44 -46.93
CA GLU A 21 -23.44 47.16 -46.91
C GLU A 21 -22.94 45.70 -46.88
N LYS A 22 -22.59 45.26 -48.08
CA LYS A 22 -22.14 43.86 -48.40
C LYS A 22 -20.70 43.46 -48.04
N GLN A 23 -19.96 44.14 -47.19
CA GLN A 23 -18.57 43.74 -46.87
C GLN A 23 -18.29 43.46 -45.40
N GLY A 24 -19.17 43.79 -44.46
CA GLY A 24 -19.01 43.50 -43.04
C GLY A 24 -19.54 42.12 -42.62
N GLY A 25 -20.54 41.57 -43.33
CA GLY A 25 -21.26 40.36 -42.96
C GLY A 25 -20.45 39.07 -43.02
N LEU A 26 -19.53 38.93 -43.96
CA LEU A 26 -18.73 37.70 -44.09
C LEU A 26 -17.68 37.54 -42.99
N LYS A 27 -17.10 38.63 -42.46
CA LYS A 27 -16.15 38.58 -41.37
C LYS A 27 -16.82 38.28 -40.02
N VAL A 28 -18.03 38.81 -39.79
CA VAL A 28 -18.79 38.56 -38.54
C VAL A 28 -19.31 37.12 -38.52
N ILE A 29 -19.82 36.60 -39.64
CA ILE A 29 -20.29 35.21 -39.74
C ILE A 29 -19.09 34.22 -39.56
N SER A 30 -17.93 34.53 -40.14
CA SER A 30 -16.72 33.70 -39.96
C SER A 30 -16.23 33.69 -38.52
N PHE A 31 -16.27 34.84 -37.82
CA PHE A 31 -15.86 34.93 -36.42
C PHE A 31 -16.84 34.23 -35.48
N THR A 32 -18.15 34.32 -35.75
CA THR A 32 -19.19 33.64 -34.98
C THR A 32 -19.16 32.13 -35.21
N LEU A 33 -18.88 31.66 -36.42
CA LEU A 33 -18.66 30.25 -36.73
C LEU A 33 -17.38 29.70 -36.07
N LEU A 34 -16.30 30.49 -36.00
CA LEU A 34 -15.08 30.13 -35.29
C LEU A 34 -15.31 30.03 -33.77
N LEU A 35 -16.04 30.97 -33.18
CA LEU A 35 -16.42 30.94 -31.75
C LEU A 35 -17.35 29.77 -31.43
N LEU A 36 -18.33 29.46 -32.31
CA LEU A 36 -19.19 28.30 -32.16
C LEU A 36 -18.42 26.99 -32.31
N SER A 37 -17.49 26.89 -33.28
CA SER A 37 -16.64 25.71 -33.42
C SER A 37 -15.72 25.52 -32.21
N HIS A 38 -15.15 26.60 -31.68
CA HIS A 38 -14.34 26.58 -30.47
C HIS A 38 -15.17 26.19 -29.23
N HIS A 39 -16.43 26.70 -29.15
CA HIS A 39 -17.33 26.35 -28.04
C HIS A 39 -17.81 24.90 -28.12
N VAL A 40 -18.11 24.39 -29.30
CA VAL A 40 -18.44 22.98 -29.56
C VAL A 40 -17.24 22.07 -29.29
N GLN A 41 -16.03 22.53 -29.65
CA GLN A 41 -14.79 21.77 -29.32
C GLN A 41 -14.52 21.75 -27.81
N VAL A 42 -14.77 22.87 -27.11
CA VAL A 42 -14.66 22.95 -25.64
C VAL A 42 -15.73 22.07 -24.97
N LEU A 43 -16.98 22.09 -25.49
CA LEU A 43 -18.05 21.23 -24.97
C LEU A 43 -17.81 19.75 -25.28
N LYS A 44 -17.30 19.38 -26.47
CA LYS A 44 -16.86 18.01 -26.77
C LYS A 44 -15.71 17.60 -25.87
N ASN A 45 -14.69 18.45 -25.67
CA ASN A 45 -13.59 18.17 -24.78
C ASN A 45 -14.03 18.07 -23.29
N CYS A 46 -15.08 18.79 -22.87
CA CYS A 46 -15.70 18.62 -21.55
C CYS A 46 -16.51 17.31 -21.45
N SER A 47 -17.28 16.96 -22.51
CA SER A 47 -18.03 15.69 -22.55
C SER A 47 -17.10 14.49 -22.58
N ASP A 48 -16.04 14.52 -23.39
CA ASP A 48 -15.03 13.45 -23.43
C ASP A 48 -14.23 13.34 -22.12
N LYS A 49 -13.98 14.47 -21.41
CA LYS A 49 -13.38 14.45 -20.08
C LYS A 49 -14.30 13.88 -19.01
N CYS A 50 -15.62 14.04 -19.15
CA CYS A 50 -16.61 13.49 -18.22
C CYS A 50 -16.82 11.97 -18.41
N GLN A 51 -16.52 11.42 -19.60
CA GLN A 51 -16.64 9.99 -19.91
C GLN A 51 -15.32 9.21 -19.75
N ARG A 52 -14.18 9.89 -19.62
CA ARG A 52 -12.89 9.20 -19.47
C ARG A 52 -12.78 8.55 -18.08
N LYS A 53 -12.66 7.23 -18.06
CA LYS A 53 -12.36 6.47 -16.83
C LYS A 53 -11.12 7.05 -16.14
N ARG A 54 -11.22 7.30 -14.85
CA ARG A 54 -10.10 7.82 -14.05
C ARG A 54 -8.98 6.80 -13.99
N HIS A 55 -7.74 7.27 -14.16
CA HIS A 55 -6.57 6.42 -14.09
C HIS A 55 -5.94 6.50 -12.69
N ILE A 56 -5.75 5.34 -12.06
CA ILE A 56 -5.08 5.18 -10.77
C ILE A 56 -3.76 4.46 -11.01
N ALA A 57 -2.65 5.13 -10.72
CA ALA A 57 -1.31 4.55 -10.76
C ALA A 57 -0.85 4.24 -9.33
N ILE A 58 -0.58 2.97 -9.03
CA ILE A 58 -0.14 2.48 -7.72
C ILE A 58 1.35 2.18 -7.81
N PHE A 59 2.15 2.93 -7.05
CA PHE A 59 3.61 2.75 -6.99
C PHE A 59 3.98 2.01 -5.71
N THR A 60 4.77 0.96 -5.83
CA THR A 60 5.21 0.16 -4.67
C THR A 60 6.71 -0.06 -4.66
N THR A 61 7.26 -0.32 -3.47
CA THR A 61 8.70 -0.50 -3.22
C THR A 61 9.20 -1.92 -3.43
N ALA A 62 8.29 -2.88 -3.64
CA ALA A 62 8.63 -4.28 -3.80
C ALA A 62 7.72 -4.97 -4.81
N SER A 63 8.16 -6.12 -5.31
CA SER A 63 7.36 -6.98 -6.20
C SER A 63 7.64 -8.45 -5.95
N LEU A 64 6.67 -9.30 -6.34
CA LEU A 64 6.88 -10.74 -6.35
C LEU A 64 8.04 -11.14 -7.28
N PRO A 65 8.77 -12.18 -6.91
CA PRO A 65 8.52 -13.20 -5.89
C PRO A 65 8.99 -12.84 -4.46
N TRP A 66 9.43 -11.62 -4.22
CA TRP A 66 9.78 -11.18 -2.86
C TRP A 66 8.49 -10.97 -2.05
N MET A 67 8.15 -11.96 -1.20
CA MET A 67 6.91 -12.02 -0.42
C MET A 67 6.94 -11.04 0.77
N THR A 68 6.64 -9.77 0.50
CA THR A 68 6.53 -8.71 1.51
C THR A 68 5.15 -8.06 1.44
N GLY A 69 4.74 -7.38 2.51
CA GLY A 69 3.47 -6.65 2.53
C GLY A 69 3.36 -5.61 1.42
N THR A 70 4.48 -4.96 1.07
CA THR A 70 4.56 -3.96 -0.01
C THR A 70 4.62 -4.56 -1.42
N ALA A 71 4.81 -5.87 -1.56
CA ALA A 71 4.63 -6.57 -2.84
C ALA A 71 3.20 -7.08 -3.00
N VAL A 72 2.65 -7.69 -1.96
CA VAL A 72 1.37 -8.41 -1.99
C VAL A 72 0.16 -7.47 -1.91
N ASN A 73 0.15 -6.54 -0.94
CA ASN A 73 -1.02 -5.67 -0.74
C ASN A 73 -1.30 -4.72 -1.91
N PRO A 74 -0.28 -4.05 -2.53
CA PRO A 74 -0.50 -3.23 -3.72
C PRO A 74 -1.02 -4.03 -4.92
N LEU A 75 -0.58 -5.28 -5.08
CA LEU A 75 -1.05 -6.17 -6.13
C LEU A 75 -2.55 -6.50 -5.97
N PHE A 76 -2.98 -6.88 -4.78
CA PHE A 76 -4.41 -7.09 -4.50
C PHE A 76 -5.20 -5.79 -4.64
N ARG A 77 -4.70 -4.66 -4.16
CA ARG A 77 -5.34 -3.35 -4.34
C ARG A 77 -5.55 -3.02 -5.81
N ALA A 78 -4.53 -3.23 -6.65
CA ALA A 78 -4.65 -3.01 -8.09
C ALA A 78 -5.73 -3.91 -8.69
N ALA A 79 -5.75 -5.18 -8.32
CA ALA A 79 -6.72 -6.15 -8.81
C ALA A 79 -8.16 -5.77 -8.43
N TYR A 80 -8.39 -5.42 -7.19
CA TYR A 80 -9.74 -5.11 -6.69
C TYR A 80 -10.25 -3.72 -7.12
N LEU A 81 -9.37 -2.73 -7.27
CA LEU A 81 -9.75 -1.43 -7.85
C LEU A 81 -10.11 -1.50 -9.33
N ALA A 82 -9.57 -2.48 -10.06
CA ALA A 82 -9.86 -2.68 -11.49
C ALA A 82 -10.99 -3.69 -11.74
N LYS A 83 -11.50 -4.37 -10.69
CA LYS A 83 -12.42 -5.50 -10.78
C LYS A 83 -13.69 -5.21 -11.59
N ASP A 84 -14.29 -4.07 -11.39
CA ASP A 84 -15.54 -3.64 -12.04
C ASP A 84 -15.32 -3.02 -13.44
N GLY A 85 -14.05 -2.79 -13.82
CA GLY A 85 -13.70 -2.13 -15.07
C GLY A 85 -14.06 -0.64 -15.14
N GLU A 86 -14.56 -0.04 -14.07
CA GLU A 86 -14.91 1.40 -14.02
C GLU A 86 -13.67 2.29 -13.98
N ARG A 87 -12.55 1.78 -13.48
CA ARG A 87 -11.28 2.49 -13.30
C ARG A 87 -10.19 1.87 -14.16
N LYS A 88 -9.36 2.70 -14.77
CA LYS A 88 -8.09 2.25 -15.35
C LYS A 88 -7.06 2.20 -14.23
N VAL A 89 -6.45 1.05 -13.98
CA VAL A 89 -5.47 0.88 -12.90
C VAL A 89 -4.14 0.42 -13.49
N THR A 90 -3.05 1.06 -13.06
CA THR A 90 -1.69 0.63 -13.36
C THR A 90 -0.93 0.38 -12.06
N LEU A 91 -0.40 -0.81 -11.90
CA LEU A 91 0.54 -1.17 -10.84
C LEU A 91 1.96 -0.94 -11.35
N VAL A 92 2.72 -0.10 -10.65
CA VAL A 92 4.09 0.27 -11.01
C VAL A 92 5.05 -0.35 -10.01
N ILE A 93 5.83 -1.35 -10.44
CA ILE A 93 6.69 -2.18 -9.61
C ILE A 93 8.18 -2.04 -10.00
N PRO A 94 9.12 -2.32 -9.06
CA PRO A 94 10.54 -2.27 -9.37
C PRO A 94 10.98 -3.40 -10.30
N TRP A 95 11.80 -3.05 -11.28
CA TRP A 95 12.60 -3.98 -12.07
C TRP A 95 14.04 -3.99 -11.53
N LEU A 96 14.55 -5.16 -11.22
CA LEU A 96 15.89 -5.34 -10.67
C LEU A 96 16.82 -5.96 -11.72
N SER A 97 18.08 -5.53 -11.77
CA SER A 97 19.10 -6.24 -12.52
C SER A 97 19.26 -7.69 -12.04
N LEU A 98 19.68 -8.59 -12.89
CA LEU A 98 19.85 -10.02 -12.58
C LEU A 98 20.69 -10.25 -11.31
N LYS A 99 21.73 -9.42 -11.09
CA LYS A 99 22.55 -9.45 -9.87
C LYS A 99 21.70 -9.17 -8.61
N HIS A 100 20.83 -8.16 -8.65
CA HIS A 100 19.98 -7.81 -7.52
C HIS A 100 18.81 -8.78 -7.33
N GLN A 101 18.28 -9.35 -8.42
CA GLN A 101 17.26 -10.40 -8.32
C GLN A 101 17.77 -11.61 -7.53
N LYS A 102 18.99 -12.08 -7.80
CA LYS A 102 19.64 -13.18 -7.06
C LYS A 102 19.85 -12.91 -5.57
N LEU A 103 19.93 -11.64 -5.16
CA LEU A 103 20.07 -11.25 -3.75
C LEU A 103 18.73 -11.18 -3.02
N VAL A 104 17.64 -10.90 -3.74
CA VAL A 104 16.33 -10.58 -3.15
C VAL A 104 15.33 -11.71 -3.29
N TYR A 105 15.30 -12.37 -4.46
CA TYR A 105 14.26 -13.33 -4.77
C TYR A 105 14.57 -14.72 -4.19
N PRO A 106 13.58 -15.37 -3.56
CA PRO A 106 13.77 -16.67 -2.94
C PRO A 106 13.97 -17.77 -3.99
N GLY A 107 14.63 -18.87 -3.60
CA GLY A 107 14.73 -20.08 -4.42
C GLY A 107 15.48 -19.91 -5.74
N ASN A 108 16.38 -18.90 -5.82
CA ASN A 108 17.11 -18.57 -7.05
C ASN A 108 16.21 -18.22 -8.26
N ILE A 109 14.97 -17.82 -8.00
CA ILE A 109 14.06 -17.33 -9.06
C ILE A 109 14.67 -16.07 -9.66
N THR A 110 14.79 -16.02 -10.97
CA THR A 110 15.24 -14.85 -11.73
C THR A 110 14.43 -14.74 -13.01
N PHE A 111 14.34 -13.53 -13.54
CA PHE A 111 13.63 -13.23 -14.79
C PHE A 111 14.59 -12.59 -15.78
N SER A 112 14.49 -13.02 -17.02
CA SER A 112 15.29 -12.48 -18.13
C SER A 112 14.69 -11.21 -18.72
N SER A 113 13.41 -10.93 -18.44
CA SER A 113 12.70 -9.76 -18.95
C SER A 113 11.57 -9.32 -18.00
N PRO A 114 11.15 -8.04 -18.05
CA PRO A 114 9.98 -7.55 -17.34
C PRO A 114 8.71 -8.34 -17.65
N GLN A 115 8.53 -8.80 -18.87
CA GLN A 115 7.37 -9.57 -19.33
C GLN A 115 7.30 -10.95 -18.66
N GLU A 116 8.45 -11.56 -18.42
CA GLU A 116 8.51 -12.83 -17.69
C GLU A 116 8.11 -12.65 -16.23
N GLN A 117 8.58 -11.60 -15.58
CA GLN A 117 8.16 -11.26 -14.21
C GLN A 117 6.67 -10.89 -14.16
N GLU A 118 6.15 -10.13 -15.13
CA GLU A 118 4.71 -9.83 -15.22
C GLU A 118 3.88 -11.10 -15.30
N SER A 119 4.29 -12.06 -16.17
CA SER A 119 3.61 -13.35 -16.31
C SER A 119 3.61 -14.15 -15.01
N TYR A 120 4.69 -14.10 -14.25
CA TYR A 120 4.78 -14.70 -12.92
C TYR A 120 3.82 -14.04 -11.93
N VAL A 121 3.81 -12.71 -11.85
CA VAL A 121 2.94 -11.93 -10.95
C VAL A 121 1.46 -12.21 -11.25
N ARG A 122 1.07 -12.24 -12.53
CA ARG A 122 -0.31 -12.51 -12.95
C ARG A 122 -0.74 -13.92 -12.57
N ARG A 123 0.07 -14.94 -12.87
CA ARG A 123 -0.22 -16.34 -12.51
C ARG A 123 -0.37 -16.49 -10.99
N TRP A 124 0.55 -15.90 -10.22
CA TRP A 124 0.50 -15.93 -8.76
C TRP A 124 -0.82 -15.32 -8.23
N LEU A 125 -1.28 -14.23 -8.84
CA LEU A 125 -2.53 -13.58 -8.46
C LEU A 125 -3.76 -14.40 -8.86
N GLU A 126 -3.80 -14.93 -10.10
CA GLU A 126 -4.90 -15.75 -10.63
C GLU A 126 -5.18 -16.99 -9.78
N GLU A 127 -4.14 -17.58 -9.19
CA GLU A 127 -4.29 -18.69 -8.25
C GLU A 127 -4.99 -18.27 -6.92
N ARG A 128 -5.17 -16.98 -6.68
CA ARG A 128 -5.60 -16.41 -5.39
C ARG A 128 -6.86 -15.55 -5.45
N ILE A 129 -7.29 -15.18 -6.63
CA ILE A 129 -8.56 -14.46 -6.86
C ILE A 129 -9.46 -15.28 -7.78
N THR A 130 -10.77 -15.03 -7.69
CA THR A 130 -11.79 -15.79 -8.44
C THR A 130 -12.30 -15.03 -9.67
N PHE A 131 -11.65 -13.95 -10.04
CA PHE A 131 -12.03 -13.08 -11.17
C PHE A 131 -10.80 -12.64 -11.96
N THR A 132 -11.00 -12.30 -13.23
CA THR A 132 -9.96 -11.69 -14.06
C THR A 132 -9.93 -10.18 -13.82
N SER A 133 -8.74 -9.64 -13.55
CA SER A 133 -8.57 -8.20 -13.32
C SER A 133 -7.77 -7.53 -14.42
N PRO A 134 -8.31 -6.48 -15.07
CA PRO A 134 -7.70 -5.86 -16.25
C PRO A 134 -6.70 -4.74 -15.92
N PHE A 135 -6.07 -4.74 -14.74
CA PHE A 135 -5.03 -3.75 -14.45
C PHE A 135 -3.76 -3.96 -15.28
N ILE A 136 -3.01 -2.88 -15.48
CA ILE A 136 -1.76 -2.86 -16.24
C ILE A 136 -0.60 -2.97 -15.26
N ILE A 137 0.48 -3.66 -15.62
CA ILE A 137 1.74 -3.63 -14.89
C ILE A 137 2.76 -2.82 -15.69
N ARG A 138 3.45 -1.90 -15.01
CA ARG A 138 4.59 -1.15 -15.53
C ARG A 138 5.76 -1.29 -14.56
N PHE A 139 6.95 -1.13 -15.08
CA PHE A 139 8.17 -1.30 -14.30
C PHE A 139 8.95 0.00 -14.22
N TYR A 140 9.59 0.22 -13.08
CA TYR A 140 10.57 1.28 -12.91
C TYR A 140 11.94 0.70 -12.52
N PRO A 141 13.06 1.36 -12.84
CA PRO A 141 14.39 0.90 -12.44
C PRO A 141 14.54 0.89 -10.92
N GLY A 142 14.88 -0.26 -10.35
CA GLY A 142 15.12 -0.42 -8.91
C GLY A 142 16.53 -0.93 -8.64
N LYS A 143 17.10 -0.58 -7.47
CA LYS A 143 18.36 -1.14 -6.97
C LYS A 143 18.20 -1.65 -5.55
N PHE A 144 18.70 -2.84 -5.29
CA PHE A 144 18.65 -3.41 -3.93
C PHE A 144 19.81 -2.90 -3.09
N ALA A 145 19.48 -2.25 -1.98
CA ALA A 145 20.39 -1.82 -0.94
C ALA A 145 20.55 -2.92 0.10
N VAL A 146 21.69 -3.62 0.08
CA VAL A 146 21.94 -4.74 0.99
C VAL A 146 21.96 -4.29 2.47
N ASP A 147 22.61 -3.15 2.75
CA ASP A 147 22.70 -2.56 4.09
C ASP A 147 21.35 -2.09 4.64
N LYS A 148 20.41 -1.71 3.78
CA LYS A 148 19.03 -1.30 4.14
C LYS A 148 18.02 -2.42 3.98
N ARG A 149 18.39 -3.51 3.34
CA ARG A 149 17.50 -4.62 2.97
C ARG A 149 16.24 -4.12 2.26
N SER A 150 16.42 -3.18 1.35
CA SER A 150 15.33 -2.45 0.70
C SER A 150 15.64 -2.19 -0.78
N ILE A 151 14.59 -2.16 -1.60
CA ILE A 151 14.69 -1.76 -3.00
C ILE A 151 14.46 -0.26 -3.08
N LEU A 152 15.43 0.46 -3.62
CA LEU A 152 15.34 1.91 -3.83
C LEU A 152 14.95 2.21 -5.27
N PRO A 153 14.00 3.13 -5.49
CA PRO A 153 13.70 3.64 -6.82
C PRO A 153 14.88 4.44 -7.38
N VAL A 154 15.10 4.34 -8.67
CA VAL A 154 16.19 5.01 -9.38
C VAL A 154 15.62 5.90 -10.48
N GLY A 155 16.08 7.14 -10.57
CA GLY A 155 15.57 8.14 -11.50
C GLY A 155 14.19 8.69 -11.12
N ASP A 156 13.53 9.37 -12.06
CA ASP A 156 12.16 9.89 -11.88
C ASP A 156 11.14 8.81 -12.22
N ILE A 157 10.75 8.01 -11.24
CA ILE A 157 9.77 6.94 -11.43
C ILE A 157 8.37 7.46 -11.78
N SER A 158 8.07 8.75 -11.54
CA SER A 158 6.79 9.34 -11.93
C SER A 158 6.61 9.39 -13.45
N GLU A 159 7.71 9.43 -14.21
CA GLU A 159 7.70 9.46 -15.68
C GLU A 159 7.24 8.13 -16.34
N ILE A 160 7.18 7.05 -15.58
CA ILE A 160 6.61 5.77 -16.05
C ILE A 160 5.14 5.91 -16.44
N ILE A 161 4.43 6.89 -15.87
CA ILE A 161 3.05 7.22 -16.22
C ILE A 161 3.06 8.45 -17.14
N PRO A 162 2.50 8.36 -18.37
CA PRO A 162 2.37 9.50 -19.25
C PRO A 162 1.52 10.62 -18.62
N ASP A 163 1.82 11.88 -18.95
CA ASP A 163 1.12 13.05 -18.39
C ASP A 163 -0.41 13.00 -18.63
N GLN A 164 -0.83 12.42 -19.76
CA GLN A 164 -2.24 12.27 -20.10
C GLN A 164 -2.97 11.25 -19.21
N GLU A 165 -2.23 10.36 -18.55
CA GLU A 165 -2.73 9.31 -17.65
C GLU A 165 -2.51 9.67 -16.17
N ALA A 166 -1.90 10.82 -15.86
CA ALA A 166 -1.52 11.21 -14.52
C ALA A 166 -2.70 11.82 -13.72
N ASP A 167 -3.76 11.05 -13.49
CA ASP A 167 -4.89 11.50 -12.69
C ASP A 167 -4.62 11.30 -11.18
N ILE A 168 -4.40 10.07 -10.76
CA ILE A 168 -4.25 9.70 -9.34
C ILE A 168 -3.00 8.84 -9.17
N ALA A 169 -2.12 9.23 -8.23
CA ALA A 169 -1.02 8.39 -7.76
C ALA A 169 -1.33 7.86 -6.35
N VAL A 170 -1.15 6.57 -6.15
CA VAL A 170 -1.13 5.92 -4.83
C VAL A 170 0.29 5.49 -4.56
N LEU A 171 0.91 6.05 -3.52
CA LEU A 171 2.27 5.74 -3.10
C LEU A 171 2.23 4.79 -1.93
N GLU A 172 2.55 3.53 -2.18
CA GLU A 172 2.67 2.51 -1.12
C GLU A 172 4.06 2.68 -0.49
N GLU A 173 4.11 3.22 0.72
CA GLU A 173 5.28 3.77 1.42
C GLU A 173 5.79 5.10 0.84
N PRO A 174 5.01 6.19 0.98
CA PRO A 174 5.37 7.48 0.40
C PRO A 174 6.72 8.01 0.91
N GLU A 175 7.04 7.80 2.21
CA GLU A 175 8.30 8.18 2.82
C GLU A 175 9.50 7.52 2.14
N HIS A 176 9.36 6.28 1.68
CA HIS A 176 10.41 5.55 0.98
C HIS A 176 10.51 5.97 -0.50
N LEU A 177 9.39 6.01 -1.21
CA LEU A 177 9.32 6.32 -2.63
C LEU A 177 9.74 7.76 -2.95
N THR A 178 9.55 8.71 -2.01
CA THR A 178 9.80 10.13 -2.25
C THR A 178 11.04 10.67 -1.54
N TRP A 179 11.69 9.88 -0.70
CA TRP A 179 12.88 10.30 0.04
C TRP A 179 14.01 10.79 -0.88
N PHE A 180 14.27 10.06 -1.96
CA PHE A 180 15.30 10.37 -2.96
C PHE A 180 14.69 10.73 -4.30
N HIS A 181 13.59 11.48 -4.26
CA HIS A 181 12.90 11.86 -5.49
C HIS A 181 13.74 12.79 -6.34
N HIS A 182 14.00 12.36 -7.57
CA HIS A 182 14.60 13.16 -8.62
C HIS A 182 13.62 13.32 -9.76
N GLY A 183 13.46 14.55 -10.24
CA GLY A 183 12.63 14.86 -11.39
C GLY A 183 11.37 15.64 -11.02
N LYS A 184 10.26 15.39 -11.72
CA LYS A 184 9.02 16.13 -11.50
C LYS A 184 8.44 15.85 -10.12
N ARG A 185 7.94 16.92 -9.49
CA ARG A 185 7.22 16.80 -8.23
C ARG A 185 5.91 16.06 -8.45
N TRP A 186 5.59 15.10 -7.60
CA TRP A 186 4.38 14.28 -7.67
C TRP A 186 3.09 15.10 -7.80
N LYS A 187 2.90 16.14 -6.97
CA LYS A 187 1.71 17.01 -7.00
C LYS A 187 1.61 17.92 -8.24
N THR A 188 2.67 18.12 -9.01
CA THR A 188 2.60 18.85 -10.27
C THR A 188 2.26 17.98 -11.45
N LYS A 189 2.56 16.69 -11.35
CA LYS A 189 2.26 15.70 -12.38
C LYS A 189 0.87 15.09 -12.18
N PHE A 190 0.60 14.60 -10.97
CA PHE A 190 -0.67 13.94 -10.63
C PHE A 190 -1.64 14.94 -9.99
N ARG A 191 -2.91 14.85 -10.38
CA ARG A 191 -3.98 15.70 -9.82
C ARG A 191 -4.25 15.37 -8.35
N LEU A 192 -4.12 14.08 -7.98
CA LEU A 192 -4.25 13.62 -6.61
C LEU A 192 -3.14 12.63 -6.28
N VAL A 193 -2.48 12.83 -5.14
CA VAL A 193 -1.44 11.92 -4.63
C VAL A 193 -1.85 11.46 -3.23
N ILE A 194 -1.99 10.15 -3.06
CA ILE A 194 -2.37 9.50 -1.81
C ILE A 194 -1.20 8.64 -1.35
N GLY A 195 -0.72 8.85 -0.13
CA GLY A 195 0.27 7.98 0.49
C GLY A 195 -0.40 6.92 1.36
N ILE A 196 0.10 5.69 1.36
CA ILE A 196 -0.29 4.62 2.29
C ILE A 196 0.95 4.18 3.06
N VAL A 197 0.93 4.32 4.38
CA VAL A 197 2.07 4.04 5.25
C VAL A 197 2.01 2.59 5.72
N HIS A 198 2.99 1.79 5.27
CA HIS A 198 3.09 0.35 5.55
C HIS A 198 4.09 0.00 6.65
N THR A 199 5.09 0.86 6.88
CA THR A 199 6.24 0.54 7.72
C THR A 199 6.40 1.53 8.86
N ASN A 200 6.68 1.01 10.06
CA ASN A 200 7.01 1.83 11.21
C ASN A 200 8.53 2.06 11.28
N TYR A 201 9.07 2.84 10.34
CA TYR A 201 10.51 3.13 10.25
C TYR A 201 11.10 3.66 11.56
N LEU A 202 10.33 4.47 12.31
CA LEU A 202 10.82 5.04 13.57
C LEU A 202 11.08 3.96 14.62
N GLU A 203 10.23 2.94 14.69
CA GLU A 203 10.41 1.85 15.65
C GLU A 203 11.61 0.98 15.29
N TYR A 204 11.82 0.70 14.01
CA TYR A 204 13.02 -0.01 13.56
C TYR A 204 14.30 0.74 13.92
N VAL A 205 14.36 2.05 13.61
CA VAL A 205 15.53 2.88 13.91
C VAL A 205 15.75 3.04 15.41
N LYS A 206 14.70 3.15 16.25
CA LYS A 206 14.83 3.24 17.70
C LYS A 206 15.50 2.01 18.34
N ARG A 207 15.30 0.83 17.75
CA ARG A 207 15.88 -0.44 18.22
C ARG A 207 17.36 -0.60 17.85
N GLU A 208 17.89 0.23 16.95
CA GLU A 208 19.32 0.26 16.62
C GLU A 208 20.13 0.93 17.76
N LYS A 209 21.45 0.64 17.79
CA LYS A 209 22.38 1.33 18.70
C LYS A 209 22.36 2.84 18.45
N ASN A 210 22.13 3.64 19.49
CA ASN A 210 21.95 5.09 19.40
C ASN A 210 20.76 5.51 18.50
N GLY A 211 19.72 4.68 18.39
CA GLY A 211 18.62 4.90 17.46
C GLY A 211 17.66 6.03 17.86
N ARG A 212 17.51 6.37 19.16
CA ARG A 212 16.54 7.40 19.60
C ARG A 212 16.76 8.79 18.98
N PRO A 213 17.98 9.39 18.99
CA PRO A 213 18.21 10.67 18.32
C PRO A 213 18.00 10.60 16.80
N ARG A 214 18.43 9.48 16.18
CA ARG A 214 18.24 9.24 14.74
C ARG A 214 16.75 9.13 14.39
N ALA A 215 15.96 8.45 15.19
CA ALA A 215 14.51 8.33 15.01
C ALA A 215 13.80 9.68 15.16
N PHE A 216 14.24 10.52 16.12
CA PHE A 216 13.70 11.88 16.27
C PHE A 216 13.92 12.71 15.00
N PHE A 217 15.14 12.70 14.47
CA PHE A 217 15.46 13.41 13.23
C PHE A 217 14.67 12.85 12.02
N LEU A 218 14.67 11.52 11.88
CA LEU A 218 13.93 10.82 10.83
C LEU A 218 12.43 11.16 10.83
N LYS A 219 11.82 11.31 12.02
CA LYS A 219 10.42 11.72 12.16
C LYS A 219 10.15 13.04 11.44
N HIS A 220 11.01 14.03 11.63
CA HIS A 220 10.83 15.35 11.01
C HIS A 220 11.05 15.33 9.50
N VAL A 221 12.05 14.58 9.03
CA VAL A 221 12.32 14.42 7.60
C VAL A 221 11.17 13.70 6.92
N ASN A 222 10.68 12.59 7.46
CA ASN A 222 9.53 11.87 6.92
C ASN A 222 8.28 12.77 6.86
N THR A 223 7.99 13.51 7.94
CA THR A 223 6.86 14.45 7.99
C THR A 223 6.98 15.50 6.89
N TRP A 224 8.17 16.06 6.71
CA TRP A 224 8.45 17.07 5.71
C TRP A 224 8.27 16.51 4.28
N VAL A 225 8.91 15.40 3.96
CA VAL A 225 8.90 14.79 2.61
C VAL A 225 7.49 14.33 2.23
N VAL A 226 6.80 13.63 3.13
CA VAL A 226 5.43 13.17 2.88
C VAL A 226 4.47 14.36 2.73
N GLY A 227 4.63 15.42 3.53
CA GLY A 227 3.84 16.65 3.42
C GLY A 227 4.02 17.39 2.10
N ILE A 228 5.25 17.38 1.53
CA ILE A 228 5.52 17.98 0.21
C ILE A 228 4.79 17.22 -0.89
N TYR A 229 4.86 15.88 -0.88
CA TYR A 229 4.49 15.07 -2.04
C TYR A 229 3.10 14.48 -1.98
N CYS A 230 2.52 14.25 -0.79
CA CYS A 230 1.19 13.69 -0.66
C CYS A 230 0.12 14.76 -0.38
N HIS A 231 -1.04 14.63 -1.02
CA HIS A 231 -2.22 15.43 -0.70
C HIS A 231 -2.97 14.87 0.51
N LYS A 232 -2.99 13.53 0.62
CA LYS A 232 -3.64 12.78 1.69
C LYS A 232 -2.77 11.58 2.04
N VAL A 233 -2.78 11.21 3.32
CA VAL A 233 -2.03 10.06 3.81
C VAL A 233 -2.97 9.11 4.53
N ILE A 234 -2.91 7.83 4.22
CA ILE A 234 -3.62 6.77 4.92
C ILE A 234 -2.60 6.03 5.78
N ARG A 235 -2.81 6.06 7.08
CA ARG A 235 -2.05 5.27 8.05
C ARG A 235 -2.85 4.01 8.36
N LEU A 236 -2.26 2.86 8.17
CA LEU A 236 -2.96 1.59 8.40
C LEU A 236 -3.35 1.38 9.87
N SER A 237 -2.58 1.97 10.78
CA SER A 237 -2.87 2.01 12.23
C SER A 237 -2.20 3.21 12.91
N ALA A 238 -2.52 3.42 14.18
CA ALA A 238 -1.86 4.43 15.02
C ALA A 238 -0.44 4.05 15.46
N ALA A 239 0.06 2.87 15.09
CA ALA A 239 1.43 2.46 15.36
C ALA A 239 2.48 3.27 14.60
N THR A 240 2.10 3.85 13.46
CA THR A 240 2.99 4.72 12.66
C THR A 240 2.99 6.16 13.17
N GLN A 241 4.03 6.92 12.81
CA GLN A 241 4.04 8.36 13.13
C GLN A 241 2.85 9.09 12.50
N ASP A 242 2.50 10.20 13.09
CA ASP A 242 1.49 11.10 12.55
C ASP A 242 2.04 11.94 11.40
N TYR A 243 1.23 12.11 10.35
CA TYR A 243 1.56 12.90 9.16
C TYR A 243 0.51 13.98 8.90
N PRO A 244 0.88 15.11 8.27
CA PRO A 244 -0.09 16.09 7.82
C PRO A 244 -1.15 15.46 6.90
N ASN A 245 -2.42 15.83 7.10
CA ASN A 245 -3.56 15.32 6.32
C ASN A 245 -3.70 13.79 6.37
N SER A 246 -3.29 13.16 7.48
CA SER A 246 -3.40 11.71 7.62
C SER A 246 -4.73 11.28 8.25
N ILE A 247 -5.18 10.11 7.85
CA ILE A 247 -6.31 9.39 8.45
C ILE A 247 -5.88 7.97 8.79
N ILE A 248 -6.33 7.46 9.93
CA ILE A 248 -6.08 6.07 10.32
C ILE A 248 -7.20 5.21 9.74
N CYS A 249 -6.84 4.28 8.87
CA CYS A 249 -7.78 3.31 8.31
C CYS A 249 -7.02 2.08 7.80
N ASN A 250 -7.40 0.89 8.26
CA ASN A 250 -6.91 -0.35 7.67
C ASN A 250 -7.56 -0.56 6.30
N VAL A 251 -6.78 -0.36 5.25
CA VAL A 251 -7.20 -0.55 3.85
C VAL A 251 -6.58 -1.81 3.24
N HIS A 252 -6.28 -2.82 4.08
CA HIS A 252 -5.85 -4.14 3.65
C HIS A 252 -6.94 -5.18 3.90
N GLY A 253 -7.03 -6.15 3.00
CA GLY A 253 -7.86 -7.33 3.12
C GLY A 253 -7.02 -8.61 3.16
N VAL A 254 -7.67 -9.73 3.36
CA VAL A 254 -7.05 -11.06 3.28
C VAL A 254 -7.28 -11.68 1.91
N ASN A 255 -6.37 -12.56 1.50
CA ASN A 255 -6.58 -13.43 0.35
C ASN A 255 -7.87 -14.25 0.56
N PRO A 256 -8.80 -14.31 -0.42
CA PRO A 256 -10.06 -15.06 -0.33
C PRO A 256 -9.90 -16.51 0.14
N LYS A 257 -8.78 -17.15 -0.17
CA LYS A 257 -8.46 -18.51 0.26
C LYS A 257 -8.54 -18.70 1.79
N PHE A 258 -8.16 -17.67 2.58
CA PHE A 258 -8.26 -17.76 4.05
C PHE A 258 -9.72 -17.76 4.54
N LEU A 259 -10.58 -16.98 3.89
CA LEU A 259 -12.03 -16.96 4.17
C LEU A 259 -12.70 -18.30 3.82
N GLU A 260 -12.26 -18.93 2.72
CA GLU A 260 -12.71 -20.26 2.32
C GLU A 260 -12.29 -21.35 3.32
N ILE A 261 -11.03 -21.28 3.81
CA ILE A 261 -10.56 -22.18 4.87
C ILE A 261 -11.43 -22.01 6.12
N GLY A 262 -11.71 -20.77 6.52
CA GLY A 262 -12.57 -20.46 7.66
C GLY A 262 -13.99 -21.02 7.49
N LYS A 263 -14.57 -20.89 6.29
CA LYS A 263 -15.88 -21.47 5.96
C LYS A 263 -15.89 -22.99 6.14
N ARG A 264 -14.89 -23.69 5.59
CA ARG A 264 -14.74 -25.15 5.77
C ARG A 264 -14.60 -25.55 7.23
N LYS A 265 -13.91 -24.76 8.06
CA LYS A 265 -13.78 -25.02 9.51
C LYS A 265 -15.12 -24.86 10.24
N ILE A 266 -15.95 -23.92 9.84
CA ILE A 266 -17.33 -23.77 10.36
C ILE A 266 -18.16 -25.00 10.01
N GLU A 267 -18.13 -25.46 8.75
CA GLU A 267 -18.85 -26.65 8.28
C GLU A 267 -18.42 -27.92 9.05
N GLN A 268 -17.12 -28.08 9.31
CA GLN A 268 -16.58 -29.16 10.15
C GLN A 268 -17.12 -29.11 11.57
N GLN A 269 -17.17 -27.93 12.19
CA GLN A 269 -17.75 -27.77 13.55
C GLN A 269 -19.24 -28.08 13.61
N GLN A 270 -19.98 -27.64 12.59
CA GLN A 270 -21.44 -27.89 12.49
C GLN A 270 -21.78 -29.38 12.29
N SER A 271 -20.91 -30.11 11.58
CA SER A 271 -20.99 -31.55 11.38
C SER A 271 -20.56 -32.38 12.60
N GLY A 272 -20.25 -31.72 13.73
CA GLY A 272 -19.81 -32.40 14.95
C GLY A 272 -18.36 -32.87 14.94
N ASN A 273 -17.61 -32.57 13.89
CA ASN A 273 -16.19 -32.92 13.76
C ASN A 273 -15.30 -31.90 14.50
N GLN A 274 -14.18 -32.38 15.03
CA GLN A 274 -13.19 -31.49 15.63
C GLN A 274 -12.46 -30.70 14.54
N ALA A 275 -12.75 -29.39 14.42
CA ALA A 275 -12.19 -28.55 13.40
C ALA A 275 -10.73 -28.16 13.66
N PHE A 276 -10.31 -28.10 14.95
CA PHE A 276 -8.96 -27.73 15.37
C PHE A 276 -8.41 -28.78 16.31
N THR A 277 -7.32 -29.43 15.92
CA THR A 277 -6.68 -30.55 16.66
C THR A 277 -5.30 -30.19 17.21
N LYS A 278 -4.73 -29.04 16.81
CA LYS A 278 -3.43 -28.56 17.23
C LYS A 278 -3.55 -27.33 18.13
N GLY A 279 -2.56 -27.13 19.01
CA GLY A 279 -2.53 -26.04 19.98
C GLY A 279 -2.20 -24.67 19.36
N ALA A 280 -1.06 -24.11 19.74
CA ALA A 280 -0.67 -22.76 19.37
C ALA A 280 0.50 -22.73 18.38
N TYR A 281 0.53 -21.69 17.55
CA TYR A 281 1.64 -21.42 16.63
C TYR A 281 1.84 -19.91 16.44
N TYR A 282 3.02 -19.57 15.92
CA TYR A 282 3.35 -18.24 15.39
C TYR A 282 3.99 -18.38 14.02
N ILE A 283 3.69 -17.48 13.08
CA ILE A 283 4.31 -17.41 11.77
C ILE A 283 4.67 -15.97 11.41
N GLY A 284 5.90 -15.77 10.91
CA GLY A 284 6.37 -14.48 10.43
C GLY A 284 7.79 -14.58 9.86
N LYS A 285 8.28 -13.50 9.24
CA LYS A 285 9.70 -13.41 8.89
C LYS A 285 10.51 -13.58 10.17
N MET A 286 11.43 -14.56 10.21
CA MET A 286 12.18 -14.87 11.42
C MET A 286 13.34 -13.90 11.61
N VAL A 287 12.98 -12.75 12.15
CA VAL A 287 13.87 -11.68 12.60
C VAL A 287 13.41 -11.20 13.97
N TRP A 288 14.34 -10.82 14.83
CA TRP A 288 14.05 -10.42 16.22
C TRP A 288 13.00 -9.32 16.33
N SER A 289 13.03 -8.37 15.39
CA SER A 289 12.09 -7.26 15.38
C SER A 289 10.62 -7.66 15.13
N LYS A 290 10.34 -8.90 14.74
CA LYS A 290 8.98 -9.40 14.48
C LYS A 290 8.33 -10.09 15.68
N GLY A 291 8.86 -9.89 16.89
CA GLY A 291 8.25 -10.36 18.12
C GLY A 291 8.71 -11.73 18.59
N TYR A 292 9.69 -12.36 17.93
CA TYR A 292 10.22 -13.64 18.39
C TYR A 292 10.88 -13.53 19.78
N LYS A 293 11.59 -12.42 20.02
CA LYS A 293 12.20 -12.17 21.33
C LYS A 293 11.13 -12.07 22.42
N GLU A 294 10.15 -11.24 22.20
CA GLU A 294 9.03 -11.03 23.11
C GLU A 294 8.27 -12.34 23.38
N LEU A 295 8.07 -13.18 22.36
CA LEU A 295 7.41 -14.47 22.55
C LEU A 295 8.24 -15.45 23.37
N LEU A 296 9.53 -15.58 23.08
CA LEU A 296 10.42 -16.47 23.85
C LEU A 296 10.54 -16.03 25.32
N GLU A 297 10.62 -14.72 25.58
CA GLU A 297 10.62 -14.14 26.93
C GLU A 297 9.31 -14.45 27.67
N LEU A 298 8.15 -14.21 27.07
CA LEU A 298 6.83 -14.54 27.64
C LEU A 298 6.69 -16.02 27.97
N LEU A 299 7.13 -16.90 27.06
CA LEU A 299 7.08 -18.35 27.28
C LEU A 299 8.07 -18.80 28.39
N HIS A 300 9.23 -18.14 28.49
CA HIS A 300 10.24 -18.46 29.52
C HIS A 300 9.79 -18.02 30.91
N ASP A 301 9.34 -16.79 31.05
CA ASP A 301 8.97 -16.19 32.33
C ASP A 301 7.76 -16.87 32.97
N HIS A 302 6.91 -17.48 32.12
CA HIS A 302 5.65 -18.13 32.52
C HIS A 302 5.62 -19.65 32.24
N GLN A 303 6.78 -20.31 32.24
CA GLN A 303 6.86 -21.75 31.95
C GLN A 303 6.03 -22.63 32.89
N LYS A 304 5.84 -22.21 34.13
CA LYS A 304 5.07 -22.99 35.13
C LYS A 304 3.58 -22.92 34.85
N GLU A 305 3.09 -21.72 34.57
CA GLU A 305 1.68 -21.44 34.27
C GLU A 305 1.26 -22.03 32.92
N LEU A 306 2.19 -22.04 31.96
CA LEU A 306 2.03 -22.59 30.63
C LEU A 306 2.50 -24.05 30.50
N ALA A 307 2.62 -24.77 31.64
CA ALA A 307 3.07 -26.16 31.63
C ALA A 307 2.21 -27.01 30.66
N GLY A 308 2.88 -27.75 29.79
CA GLY A 308 2.23 -28.58 28.75
C GLY A 308 1.86 -27.85 27.44
N LEU A 309 2.01 -26.54 27.38
CA LEU A 309 1.86 -25.81 26.12
C LEU A 309 3.07 -26.04 25.21
N GLN A 310 2.82 -26.56 24.02
CA GLN A 310 3.78 -26.58 22.92
C GLN A 310 3.41 -25.51 21.90
N VAL A 311 4.39 -24.70 21.50
CA VAL A 311 4.22 -23.66 20.48
C VAL A 311 5.09 -24.00 19.27
N ASP A 312 4.50 -23.94 18.08
CA ASP A 312 5.19 -24.16 16.83
C ASP A 312 5.49 -22.80 16.16
N LEU A 313 6.79 -22.54 15.93
CA LEU A 313 7.29 -21.31 15.32
C LEU A 313 7.64 -21.55 13.87
N TYR A 314 7.01 -20.82 12.97
CA TYR A 314 7.26 -20.90 11.52
C TYR A 314 7.87 -19.62 10.99
N GLY A 315 8.98 -19.72 10.28
CA GLY A 315 9.58 -18.55 9.66
C GLY A 315 10.91 -18.86 9.01
N THR A 316 11.30 -17.98 8.11
CA THR A 316 12.64 -17.94 7.53
C THR A 316 13.11 -16.49 7.57
N GLY A 317 14.34 -16.28 7.97
CA GLY A 317 14.92 -14.94 8.10
C GLY A 317 16.36 -15.02 8.59
N GLU A 318 16.95 -13.86 8.70
CA GLU A 318 18.36 -13.70 9.03
C GLU A 318 18.70 -14.20 10.46
N ASP A 319 17.72 -14.14 11.37
CA ASP A 319 17.92 -14.50 12.78
C ASP A 319 17.41 -15.92 13.09
N SER A 320 17.11 -16.74 12.06
CA SER A 320 16.51 -18.08 12.27
C SER A 320 17.35 -19.00 13.17
N SER A 321 18.68 -19.01 12.98
CA SER A 321 19.60 -19.80 13.80
C SER A 321 19.64 -19.31 15.25
N GLU A 322 19.68 -17.98 15.43
CA GLU A 322 19.72 -17.36 16.76
C GLU A 322 18.42 -17.60 17.54
N VAL A 323 17.26 -17.55 16.87
CA VAL A 323 15.94 -17.85 17.48
C VAL A 323 15.91 -19.31 17.96
N GLN A 324 16.39 -20.25 17.14
CA GLN A 324 16.47 -21.67 17.51
C GLN A 324 17.41 -21.88 18.71
N GLU A 325 18.59 -21.26 18.69
CA GLU A 325 19.56 -21.35 19.77
C GLU A 325 19.02 -20.75 21.09
N ALA A 326 18.36 -19.59 21.02
CA ALA A 326 17.73 -18.94 22.16
C ALA A 326 16.64 -19.82 22.77
N ALA A 327 15.77 -20.41 21.95
CA ALA A 327 14.74 -21.33 22.41
C ALA A 327 15.31 -22.54 23.13
N ASN A 328 16.39 -23.14 22.61
CA ASN A 328 17.09 -24.26 23.21
C ASN A 328 17.75 -23.87 24.54
N LYS A 329 18.44 -22.71 24.60
CA LYS A 329 19.08 -22.18 25.80
C LYS A 329 18.08 -21.93 26.92
N LEU A 330 16.90 -21.43 26.60
CA LEU A 330 15.80 -21.18 27.53
C LEU A 330 15.02 -22.45 27.88
N LYS A 331 15.35 -23.59 27.28
CA LYS A 331 14.70 -24.90 27.49
C LYS A 331 13.18 -24.85 27.26
N LEU A 332 12.76 -24.11 26.27
CA LEU A 332 11.34 -23.93 25.92
C LEU A 332 10.80 -25.15 25.16
N VAL A 333 9.52 -25.44 25.36
CA VAL A 333 8.78 -26.46 24.60
C VAL A 333 8.28 -25.86 23.29
N VAL A 334 9.20 -25.46 22.41
CA VAL A 334 8.91 -24.92 21.10
C VAL A 334 9.56 -25.75 20.00
N ARG A 335 8.92 -25.77 18.83
CA ARG A 335 9.49 -26.37 17.61
C ARG A 335 9.62 -25.28 16.56
N VAL A 336 10.80 -25.15 15.97
CA VAL A 336 11.09 -24.15 14.96
C VAL A 336 11.11 -24.80 13.58
N TYR A 337 10.35 -24.23 12.65
CA TYR A 337 10.19 -24.71 11.29
C TYR A 337 10.51 -23.60 10.28
N ALA A 338 10.94 -24.00 9.09
CA ALA A 338 11.09 -23.10 7.97
C ALA A 338 9.76 -22.40 7.62
N GLY A 339 9.84 -21.18 7.10
CA GLY A 339 8.68 -20.43 6.63
C GLY A 339 7.92 -21.16 5.53
N ARG A 340 6.59 -21.04 5.56
CA ARG A 340 5.65 -21.62 4.59
C ARG A 340 4.58 -20.60 4.22
N ASP A 341 3.85 -20.85 3.14
CA ASP A 341 2.61 -20.12 2.86
C ASP A 341 1.62 -20.36 4.02
N HIS A 342 1.07 -19.30 4.61
CA HIS A 342 0.14 -19.42 5.75
C HIS A 342 -1.17 -20.12 5.36
N ALA A 343 -1.48 -20.22 4.05
CA ALA A 343 -2.60 -21.00 3.55
C ALA A 343 -2.30 -22.52 3.41
N ASP A 344 -1.06 -22.97 3.71
CA ASP A 344 -0.68 -24.39 3.69
C ASP A 344 -1.58 -25.19 4.66
N PRO A 345 -2.05 -26.40 4.27
CA PRO A 345 -2.87 -27.28 5.11
C PRO A 345 -2.28 -27.53 6.52
N VAL A 346 -0.98 -27.47 6.70
CA VAL A 346 -0.33 -27.67 8.02
C VAL A 346 -0.88 -26.71 9.08
N PHE A 347 -1.30 -25.48 8.65
CA PHE A 347 -1.84 -24.48 9.56
C PHE A 347 -3.32 -24.63 9.83
N HIS A 348 -4.08 -25.36 9.01
CA HIS A 348 -5.54 -25.39 9.13
C HIS A 348 -6.02 -25.90 10.48
N ASP A 349 -5.30 -26.82 11.11
CA ASP A 349 -5.71 -27.48 12.33
C ASP A 349 -5.27 -26.80 13.62
N TYR A 350 -4.42 -25.77 13.55
CA TYR A 350 -4.07 -24.97 14.72
C TYR A 350 -5.24 -24.12 15.18
N LYS A 351 -5.47 -24.10 16.49
CA LYS A 351 -6.55 -23.37 17.14
C LYS A 351 -6.18 -21.93 17.46
N VAL A 352 -4.95 -21.73 17.98
CA VAL A 352 -4.50 -20.45 18.51
C VAL A 352 -3.31 -19.92 17.70
N PHE A 353 -3.43 -18.68 17.25
CA PHE A 353 -2.33 -17.92 16.68
C PHE A 353 -1.83 -16.90 17.71
N LEU A 354 -0.54 -16.93 18.01
CA LEU A 354 0.11 -16.01 18.93
C LEU A 354 0.79 -14.90 18.13
N ASN A 355 0.47 -13.63 18.40
CA ASN A 355 1.14 -12.48 17.79
C ASN A 355 1.69 -11.51 18.85
N PRO A 356 2.94 -11.68 19.30
CA PRO A 356 3.56 -10.81 20.29
C PRO A 356 4.15 -9.52 19.70
N SER A 357 4.11 -9.34 18.36
CA SER A 357 4.79 -8.24 17.68
C SER A 357 4.21 -6.88 18.05
N THR A 358 5.09 -5.95 18.42
CA THR A 358 4.79 -4.53 18.68
C THR A 358 5.45 -3.60 17.65
N THR A 359 6.00 -4.14 16.57
CA THR A 359 6.64 -3.36 15.49
C THR A 359 5.81 -3.29 14.22
N ASP A 360 4.86 -4.17 14.07
CA ASP A 360 3.98 -4.18 12.91
C ASP A 360 3.11 -2.93 12.86
N VAL A 361 2.75 -2.52 11.66
CA VAL A 361 1.75 -1.46 11.43
C VAL A 361 0.35 -2.08 11.42
N VAL A 362 0.18 -3.15 10.68
CA VAL A 362 -0.97 -4.08 10.70
C VAL A 362 -0.43 -5.45 10.36
N CYS A 363 -0.67 -6.42 11.23
CA CYS A 363 -0.19 -7.78 11.02
C CYS A 363 -1.11 -8.55 10.07
N THR A 364 -0.66 -8.82 8.85
CA THR A 364 -1.44 -9.57 7.85
C THR A 364 -1.72 -11.00 8.32
N THR A 365 -0.77 -11.67 8.95
CA THR A 365 -0.96 -13.03 9.47
C THR A 365 -2.00 -13.10 10.60
N THR A 366 -2.20 -12.03 11.36
CA THR A 366 -3.32 -11.89 12.31
C THR A 366 -4.67 -11.89 11.59
N ALA A 367 -4.79 -11.07 10.52
CA ALA A 367 -6.01 -11.03 9.71
C ALA A 367 -6.31 -12.40 9.07
N GLU A 368 -5.28 -13.06 8.54
CA GLU A 368 -5.37 -14.39 7.93
C GLU A 368 -5.80 -15.46 8.95
N ALA A 369 -5.23 -15.44 10.15
CA ALA A 369 -5.60 -16.35 11.23
C ALA A 369 -7.08 -16.17 11.65
N LEU A 370 -7.53 -14.92 11.82
CA LEU A 370 -8.94 -14.60 12.09
C LEU A 370 -9.86 -15.07 10.97
N ALA A 371 -9.48 -14.85 9.70
CA ALA A 371 -10.23 -15.30 8.54
C ALA A 371 -10.38 -16.84 8.49
N MET A 372 -9.33 -17.56 8.91
CA MET A 372 -9.37 -19.02 9.06
C MET A 372 -10.20 -19.50 10.27
N GLY A 373 -10.81 -18.60 11.04
CA GLY A 373 -11.64 -18.92 12.20
C GLY A 373 -10.84 -19.29 13.46
N LYS A 374 -9.55 -18.95 13.55
CA LYS A 374 -8.71 -19.20 14.70
C LYS A 374 -8.88 -18.15 15.79
N ILE A 375 -8.54 -18.50 17.03
CA ILE A 375 -8.39 -17.51 18.10
C ILE A 375 -6.99 -16.90 17.99
N VAL A 376 -6.94 -15.57 18.00
CA VAL A 376 -5.69 -14.79 17.98
C VAL A 376 -5.45 -14.23 19.37
N VAL A 377 -4.25 -14.44 19.90
CA VAL A 377 -3.75 -13.78 21.11
C VAL A 377 -2.66 -12.81 20.71
N CYS A 378 -2.88 -11.53 20.90
CA CYS A 378 -1.94 -10.49 20.47
C CYS A 378 -1.74 -9.41 21.53
N ALA A 379 -0.60 -8.72 21.47
CA ALA A 379 -0.33 -7.58 22.35
C ALA A 379 -1.40 -6.47 22.16
N ASN A 380 -1.79 -5.82 23.25
CA ASN A 380 -2.64 -4.60 23.20
C ASN A 380 -1.82 -3.43 22.67
N HIS A 381 -1.63 -3.42 21.36
CA HIS A 381 -0.80 -2.46 20.64
C HIS A 381 -1.63 -1.79 19.52
N PRO A 382 -1.38 -0.53 19.15
CA PRO A 382 -2.14 0.17 18.12
C PRO A 382 -2.22 -0.54 16.77
N SER A 383 -1.24 -1.40 16.43
CA SER A 383 -1.26 -2.23 15.22
C SER A 383 -2.38 -3.28 15.21
N ASN A 384 -2.90 -3.64 16.38
CA ASN A 384 -3.94 -4.65 16.56
C ASN A 384 -5.33 -4.06 16.79
N GLU A 385 -5.48 -2.72 16.80
CA GLU A 385 -6.76 -2.04 17.09
C GLU A 385 -7.88 -2.48 16.15
N PHE A 386 -7.60 -2.61 14.85
CA PHE A 386 -8.57 -3.08 13.87
C PHE A 386 -9.10 -4.48 14.18
N PHE A 387 -8.28 -5.33 14.80
CA PHE A 387 -8.65 -6.73 15.05
C PHE A 387 -9.50 -6.93 16.30
N LYS A 388 -9.53 -5.97 17.24
CA LYS A 388 -10.32 -6.06 18.48
C LYS A 388 -11.83 -6.22 18.27
N GLN A 389 -12.35 -5.79 17.12
CA GLN A 389 -13.76 -5.95 16.76
C GLN A 389 -14.17 -7.42 16.49
N PHE A 390 -13.21 -8.31 16.27
CA PHE A 390 -13.48 -9.72 15.95
C PHE A 390 -13.59 -10.56 17.22
N PRO A 391 -14.61 -11.47 17.31
CA PRO A 391 -14.87 -12.23 18.53
C PRO A 391 -13.76 -13.20 18.91
N ASN A 392 -12.88 -13.55 17.98
CA ASN A 392 -11.74 -14.44 18.20
C ASN A 392 -10.43 -13.68 18.49
N CYS A 393 -10.43 -12.36 18.63
CA CYS A 393 -9.25 -11.59 19.01
C CYS A 393 -9.20 -11.42 20.53
N ARG A 394 -8.07 -11.78 21.12
CA ARG A 394 -7.76 -11.60 22.55
C ARG A 394 -6.53 -10.74 22.65
N THR A 395 -6.60 -9.64 23.38
CA THR A 395 -5.45 -8.77 23.63
C THR A 395 -4.95 -8.92 25.05
N TYR A 396 -3.66 -8.72 25.24
CA TYR A 396 -3.00 -8.71 26.54
C TYR A 396 -2.10 -7.47 26.71
N ASP A 397 -1.97 -7.00 27.93
CA ASP A 397 -1.15 -5.83 28.28
C ASP A 397 0.20 -6.25 28.89
N ASP A 398 0.25 -7.37 29.57
CA ASP A 398 1.43 -7.88 30.28
C ASP A 398 1.54 -9.42 30.19
N GLY A 399 2.56 -9.97 30.84
CA GLY A 399 2.82 -11.42 30.84
C GLY A 399 1.70 -12.24 31.48
N ASN A 400 1.08 -11.76 32.55
CA ASN A 400 -0.05 -12.44 33.20
C ASN A 400 -1.27 -12.46 32.29
N GLY A 401 -1.56 -11.34 31.66
CA GLY A 401 -2.62 -11.23 30.65
C GLY A 401 -2.37 -12.13 29.44
N PHE A 402 -1.11 -12.28 29.00
CA PHE A 402 -0.73 -13.23 27.95
C PHE A 402 -1.04 -14.67 28.35
N VAL A 403 -0.70 -15.09 29.58
CA VAL A 403 -1.00 -16.43 30.10
C VAL A 403 -2.49 -16.67 30.15
N GLU A 404 -3.26 -15.75 30.77
CA GLU A 404 -4.71 -15.86 30.87
C GLU A 404 -5.38 -15.98 29.49
N ALA A 405 -5.04 -15.06 28.57
CA ALA A 405 -5.58 -15.04 27.22
C ALA A 405 -5.24 -16.32 26.44
N THR A 406 -4.01 -16.84 26.61
CA THR A 406 -3.54 -18.05 25.92
C THR A 406 -4.25 -19.30 26.45
N LEU A 407 -4.30 -19.50 27.76
CA LEU A 407 -4.98 -20.65 28.38
C LEU A 407 -6.48 -20.64 28.06
N LYS A 408 -7.13 -19.48 28.14
CA LYS A 408 -8.52 -19.32 27.75
C LYS A 408 -8.76 -19.66 26.28
N ALA A 409 -7.91 -19.16 25.38
CA ALA A 409 -7.98 -19.45 23.94
C ALA A 409 -7.82 -20.95 23.63
N LEU A 410 -6.96 -21.65 24.39
CA LEU A 410 -6.78 -23.10 24.27
C LEU A 410 -7.98 -23.89 24.78
N ALA A 411 -8.68 -23.41 25.82
CA ALA A 411 -9.83 -24.09 26.41
C ALA A 411 -11.14 -23.87 25.61
N GLU A 412 -11.38 -22.64 25.15
CA GLU A 412 -12.65 -22.27 24.50
C GLU A 412 -12.73 -22.72 23.03
N LYS A 413 -13.97 -22.81 22.50
CA LYS A 413 -14.20 -23.03 21.07
C LYS A 413 -14.14 -21.69 20.34
N PRO A 414 -13.48 -21.61 19.16
CA PRO A 414 -13.51 -20.41 18.35
C PRO A 414 -14.95 -20.05 17.95
N SER A 415 -15.29 -18.76 18.07
CA SER A 415 -16.57 -18.22 17.63
C SER A 415 -16.64 -18.17 16.11
N GLN A 416 -17.82 -18.43 15.55
CA GLN A 416 -18.03 -18.25 14.12
C GLN A 416 -18.11 -16.77 13.78
N LEU A 417 -17.37 -16.35 12.74
CA LEU A 417 -17.48 -15.00 12.22
C LEU A 417 -18.81 -14.83 11.47
N SER A 418 -19.53 -13.76 11.75
CA SER A 418 -20.69 -13.35 10.95
C SER A 418 -20.32 -12.99 9.51
N GLU A 419 -21.30 -12.93 8.60
CA GLU A 419 -21.06 -12.47 7.22
C GLU A 419 -20.45 -11.07 7.18
N VAL A 420 -20.90 -10.17 8.03
CA VAL A 420 -20.36 -8.80 8.14
C VAL A 420 -18.88 -8.84 8.56
N GLN A 421 -18.53 -9.65 9.55
CA GLN A 421 -17.16 -9.78 10.03
C GLN A 421 -16.23 -10.42 8.97
N ARG A 422 -16.75 -11.42 8.22
CA ARG A 422 -16.00 -11.98 7.07
C ARG A 422 -15.79 -10.96 5.97
N HIS A 423 -16.83 -10.18 5.65
CA HIS A 423 -16.72 -9.09 4.68
C HIS A 423 -15.68 -8.05 5.12
N GLU A 424 -15.68 -7.63 6.40
CA GLU A 424 -14.70 -6.66 6.93
C GLU A 424 -13.23 -7.10 6.75
N LEU A 425 -12.96 -8.41 6.73
CA LEU A 425 -11.62 -8.95 6.46
C LEU A 425 -11.30 -9.03 4.96
N SER A 426 -12.28 -8.92 4.07
CA SER A 426 -12.12 -9.11 2.62
C SER A 426 -11.41 -7.93 1.93
N TRP A 427 -10.89 -8.19 0.73
CA TRP A 427 -10.36 -7.13 -0.14
C TRP A 427 -11.46 -6.24 -0.73
N GLU A 428 -12.69 -6.73 -0.86
CA GLU A 428 -13.85 -5.92 -1.20
C GLU A 428 -14.04 -4.80 -0.17
N ALA A 429 -14.19 -5.14 1.10
CA ALA A 429 -14.34 -4.16 2.17
C ALA A 429 -13.11 -3.25 2.33
N ALA A 430 -11.91 -3.78 2.14
CA ALA A 430 -10.68 -2.99 2.14
C ALA A 430 -10.67 -1.94 1.01
N THR A 431 -11.17 -2.31 -0.18
CA THR A 431 -11.31 -1.40 -1.32
C THR A 431 -12.38 -0.33 -1.07
N GLU A 432 -13.52 -0.70 -0.49
CA GLU A 432 -14.56 0.24 -0.07
C GLU A 432 -14.02 1.24 0.95
N ARG A 433 -13.30 0.77 1.97
CA ARG A 433 -12.63 1.63 2.96
C ARG A 433 -11.62 2.57 2.30
N PHE A 434 -10.79 2.06 1.37
CA PHE A 434 -9.84 2.88 0.62
C PHE A 434 -10.54 3.97 -0.20
N LEU A 435 -11.56 3.64 -0.97
CA LEU A 435 -12.31 4.60 -1.78
C LEU A 435 -12.98 5.68 -0.92
N ARG A 436 -13.58 5.28 0.20
CA ARG A 436 -14.23 6.19 1.14
C ARG A 436 -13.24 7.18 1.78
N VAL A 437 -12.11 6.67 2.35
CA VAL A 437 -11.17 7.55 3.06
C VAL A 437 -10.28 8.36 2.13
N SER A 438 -10.05 7.92 0.90
CA SER A 438 -9.32 8.68 -0.10
C SER A 438 -10.13 9.81 -0.72
N GLU A 439 -11.48 9.76 -0.59
CA GLU A 439 -12.41 10.77 -1.16
C GLU A 439 -12.13 11.03 -2.64
N LEU A 440 -11.81 9.98 -3.39
CA LEU A 440 -11.36 10.09 -4.78
C LEU A 440 -12.33 10.92 -5.64
N ASP A 441 -13.64 10.72 -5.44
CA ASP A 441 -14.66 11.37 -6.26
C ASP A 441 -14.85 12.84 -5.87
N GLN A 442 -14.99 13.15 -4.58
CA GLN A 442 -15.25 14.50 -4.07
C GLN A 442 -14.05 15.44 -4.24
N THR A 443 -12.84 14.96 -3.92
CA THR A 443 -11.63 15.78 -3.99
C THR A 443 -11.26 16.10 -5.43
N PHE A 444 -11.54 15.18 -6.35
CA PHE A 444 -11.29 15.38 -7.77
C PHE A 444 -12.23 16.42 -8.37
N GLU A 445 -13.53 16.37 -8.06
CA GLU A 445 -14.53 17.34 -8.51
C GLU A 445 -14.30 18.73 -7.94
N LYS A 446 -13.99 18.83 -6.64
CA LYS A 446 -13.68 20.10 -5.99
C LYS A 446 -12.49 20.80 -6.63
N ARG A 447 -11.45 20.08 -7.04
CA ARG A 447 -10.28 20.64 -7.74
C ARG A 447 -10.55 21.02 -9.18
N LEU A 448 -11.53 20.39 -9.82
CA LEU A 448 -12.00 20.80 -11.16
C LEU A 448 -12.87 22.07 -11.10
N SER A 449 -13.61 22.27 -9.99
CA SER A 449 -14.51 23.42 -9.79
C SER A 449 -13.82 24.65 -9.18
N GLU A 450 -12.62 24.53 -8.61
CA GLU A 450 -11.80 25.66 -8.14
C GLU A 450 -11.21 26.46 -9.32
N SER A 451 -12.10 27.00 -10.17
CA SER A 451 -11.79 28.09 -11.09
C SER A 451 -11.60 29.39 -10.27
N PRO A 452 -10.62 30.26 -10.62
CA PRO A 452 -10.16 31.35 -9.76
C PRO A 452 -11.10 32.55 -9.74
N SER A 453 -12.31 32.40 -9.20
CA SER A 453 -13.27 33.53 -9.13
C SER A 453 -13.21 34.35 -7.83
N ASN A 454 -12.43 33.95 -6.82
CA ASN A 454 -12.31 34.69 -5.57
C ASN A 454 -10.87 35.16 -5.31
N LYS A 455 -10.60 36.45 -5.58
CA LYS A 455 -9.26 37.09 -5.51
C LYS A 455 -8.57 36.96 -4.14
N PHE A 456 -9.29 36.93 -3.03
CA PHE A 456 -8.70 36.78 -1.68
C PHE A 456 -8.32 35.32 -1.33
N ALA A 457 -9.14 34.37 -1.71
CA ALA A 457 -8.81 32.95 -1.56
C ALA A 457 -7.65 32.55 -2.50
N SER A 458 -7.52 33.20 -3.66
CA SER A 458 -6.44 32.95 -4.61
C SER A 458 -5.06 33.39 -4.08
N THR A 459 -4.98 34.44 -3.27
CA THR A 459 -3.69 34.94 -2.75
C THR A 459 -3.10 34.02 -1.68
N SER A 460 -3.91 33.52 -0.74
CA SER A 460 -3.44 32.59 0.29
C SER A 460 -3.10 31.21 -0.30
N LEU A 461 -3.87 30.72 -1.25
CA LEU A 461 -3.58 29.49 -1.99
C LEU A 461 -2.32 29.62 -2.83
N ASN A 462 -2.09 30.76 -3.47
CA ASN A 462 -0.88 31.04 -4.25
C ASN A 462 0.37 31.12 -3.36
N LEU A 463 0.26 31.73 -2.15
CA LEU A 463 1.37 31.78 -1.20
C LEU A 463 1.72 30.37 -0.68
N ARG A 464 0.71 29.59 -0.27
CA ARG A 464 0.90 28.20 0.17
C ARG A 464 1.57 27.35 -0.93
N ARG A 465 1.10 27.49 -2.17
CA ARG A 465 1.68 26.78 -3.32
C ARG A 465 3.14 27.18 -3.55
N LYS A 466 3.47 28.48 -3.46
CA LYS A 466 4.87 28.95 -3.58
C LYS A 466 5.77 28.40 -2.46
N VAL A 467 5.28 28.32 -1.23
CA VAL A 467 6.03 27.73 -0.09
C VAL A 467 6.24 26.22 -0.31
N GLU A 468 5.21 25.50 -0.76
CA GLU A 468 5.34 24.09 -1.12
C GLU A 468 6.32 23.87 -2.28
N ASP A 469 6.30 24.74 -3.29
CA ASP A 469 7.22 24.68 -4.44
C ASP A 469 8.67 24.96 -4.03
N ALA A 470 8.90 25.97 -3.19
CA ALA A 470 10.21 26.25 -2.62
C ALA A 470 10.73 25.10 -1.76
N SER A 471 9.85 24.52 -0.93
CA SER A 471 10.17 23.37 -0.08
C SER A 471 10.53 22.13 -0.91
N ALA A 472 9.77 21.86 -1.98
CA ALA A 472 10.07 20.77 -2.90
C ALA A 472 11.40 20.99 -3.66
N TYR A 473 11.69 22.24 -4.04
CA TYR A 473 12.96 22.59 -4.66
C TYR A 473 14.14 22.37 -3.70
N ILE A 474 14.01 22.78 -2.44
CA ILE A 474 15.04 22.54 -1.40
C ILE A 474 15.27 21.02 -1.25
N HIS A 475 14.21 20.23 -1.16
CA HIS A 475 14.35 18.77 -1.08
C HIS A 475 15.03 18.20 -2.32
N TYR A 476 14.65 18.63 -3.52
CA TYR A 476 15.26 18.20 -4.78
C TYR A 476 16.77 18.49 -4.81
N VAL A 477 17.17 19.73 -4.47
CA VAL A 477 18.59 20.13 -4.44
C VAL A 477 19.35 19.33 -3.39
N THR A 478 18.81 19.23 -2.16
CA THR A 478 19.50 18.54 -1.06
C THR A 478 19.60 17.03 -1.31
N SER A 479 18.57 16.40 -1.85
CA SER A 479 18.59 14.97 -2.20
C SER A 479 19.47 14.68 -3.42
N GLY A 480 19.78 15.68 -4.24
CA GLY A 480 20.71 15.59 -5.36
C GLY A 480 22.19 15.43 -4.93
N PHE A 481 22.57 15.94 -3.76
CA PHE A 481 23.96 15.85 -3.30
C PHE A 481 24.28 14.48 -2.70
N GLU A 482 25.36 13.86 -3.18
CA GLU A 482 25.82 12.55 -2.67
C GLU A 482 26.14 12.59 -1.16
N ALA A 483 26.77 13.66 -0.67
CA ALA A 483 27.09 13.83 0.73
C ALA A 483 25.83 13.85 1.61
N THR A 484 24.78 14.53 1.18
CA THR A 484 23.50 14.58 1.88
C THR A 484 22.84 13.20 1.89
N ARG A 485 22.84 12.52 0.75
CA ARG A 485 22.30 11.15 0.65
C ARG A 485 23.04 10.18 1.56
N ARG A 486 24.38 10.24 1.60
CA ARG A 486 25.18 9.42 2.53
C ARG A 486 24.83 9.73 3.99
N ALA A 487 24.74 11.01 4.36
CA ALA A 487 24.38 11.43 5.72
C ALA A 487 23.03 10.89 6.17
N PHE A 488 22.07 10.79 5.25
CA PHE A 488 20.72 10.26 5.49
C PHE A 488 20.57 8.76 5.21
N GLY A 489 21.67 8.07 4.98
CA GLY A 489 21.68 6.62 4.78
C GLY A 489 21.18 6.16 3.42
N ALA A 490 21.18 7.03 2.42
CA ALA A 490 20.96 6.65 1.03
C ALA A 490 22.19 5.95 0.43
N ILE A 491 21.94 5.15 -0.61
CA ILE A 491 23.05 4.54 -1.35
C ILE A 491 23.73 5.62 -2.18
N PRO A 492 25.07 5.75 -2.06
CA PRO A 492 25.78 6.84 -2.68
C PRO A 492 25.74 6.90 -4.20
N ALA A 493 25.70 5.79 -4.89
CA ALA A 493 26.17 5.72 -6.28
C ALA A 493 25.09 5.68 -7.35
N SER A 494 23.80 5.96 -7.08
CA SER A 494 22.86 5.59 -8.11
C SER A 494 21.51 6.27 -8.15
N LEU A 495 21.52 7.54 -8.47
CA LEU A 495 20.31 8.19 -9.00
C LEU A 495 20.10 7.89 -10.48
N GLN A 496 21.15 7.44 -11.17
CA GLN A 496 21.03 7.08 -12.57
C GLN A 496 20.73 5.59 -12.70
N PRO A 497 19.69 5.22 -13.46
CA PRO A 497 19.42 3.84 -13.79
C PRO A 497 20.60 3.25 -14.56
N ASP A 498 20.78 1.95 -14.42
CA ASP A 498 21.71 1.18 -15.21
C ASP A 498 21.28 1.22 -16.69
N GLU A 499 22.23 1.39 -17.62
CA GLU A 499 21.92 1.44 -19.06
C GLU A 499 21.18 0.18 -19.55
N GLU A 500 21.58 -0.98 -19.03
CA GLU A 500 20.95 -2.25 -19.36
C GLU A 500 19.49 -2.26 -18.88
N GLN A 501 19.22 -1.84 -17.65
CA GLN A 501 17.84 -1.70 -17.13
C GLN A 501 17.01 -0.72 -17.96
N CYS A 502 17.60 0.41 -18.39
CA CYS A 502 16.90 1.36 -19.25
C CYS A 502 16.50 0.74 -20.59
N LYS A 503 17.42 -0.01 -21.22
CA LYS A 503 17.14 -0.72 -22.49
C LYS A 503 16.03 -1.77 -22.32
N GLU A 504 16.11 -2.57 -21.26
CA GLU A 504 15.09 -3.60 -20.94
C GLU A 504 13.70 -2.97 -20.70
N LEU A 505 13.65 -1.78 -20.12
CA LEU A 505 12.41 -1.05 -19.84
C LEU A 505 11.96 -0.13 -21.00
N GLY A 506 12.74 0.00 -22.07
CA GLY A 506 12.46 0.93 -23.16
C GLY A 506 12.51 2.40 -22.75
N LEU A 507 13.30 2.73 -21.71
CA LEU A 507 13.45 4.09 -21.20
C LEU A 507 14.58 4.81 -21.91
N VAL A 508 14.41 6.13 -22.08
CA VAL A 508 15.49 7.01 -22.59
C VAL A 508 16.60 7.10 -21.55
N ILE A 509 17.84 6.80 -21.97
CA ILE A 509 19.01 6.94 -21.10
C ILE A 509 19.26 8.44 -20.90
N PRO A 510 19.25 8.96 -19.66
CA PRO A 510 19.62 10.34 -19.41
C PRO A 510 21.07 10.60 -19.87
N PRO A 511 21.36 11.72 -20.52
CA PRO A 511 22.74 12.04 -20.86
C PRO A 511 23.57 12.09 -19.57
N HIS A 512 24.78 11.53 -19.64
CA HIS A 512 25.74 11.59 -18.54
C HIS A 512 26.05 13.05 -18.22
N THR A 513 25.63 13.53 -17.05
CA THR A 513 25.98 14.85 -16.49
C THR A 513 27.21 14.75 -15.64
#